data_792099eeb2c9d725b74e9af55255b2e1
#
_entry.id   792099eeb2c9d725b74e9af55255b2e1
#
_cell.length_a   1.000
_cell.length_b   1.000
_cell.length_c   1.000
_cell.angle_alpha   90.00
_cell.angle_beta   90.00
_cell.angle_gamma   90.00
#
_symmetry.space_group_name_H-M   'P 1'
#
loop_
_entity.id
_entity.type
_entity.pdbx_description
1 polymer ?
#
loop_
_entity_poly.entity_id
_entity_poly.type
_entity_poly.pdbx_seq_one_letter_code
_entity_poly.pdbx_strand_id
1 'polypeptide(L)'
;MNYAFAKLLAAAVLTTMLAPAASHGVELDPKAVVYQLPGQIKWGPVTPAGNQQAVLFGDPTKPGLYGVLTKWLAGNHFSRPHFHPNDRFITVISGTWWVGSGPNFDPVNASVPMPAGSFVTHYGKQVHWDGAKDVDAVLLIVGNGPATSTPFVSADQLK
;
A
#
# COMPACT_ATOMS: atom_id res chain seq x y z
N MET A 1 -21.23 -3.58 74.83
CA MET A 1 -21.72 -2.90 73.61
C MET A 1 -20.61 -2.01 73.13
N ASN A 2 -19.69 -2.53 72.26
CA ASN A 2 -18.56 -1.77 71.72
C ASN A 2 -18.77 -1.52 70.27
N TYR A 3 -18.96 -0.25 69.85
CA TYR A 3 -19.03 0.18 68.48
C TYR A 3 -17.61 0.53 67.98
N ALA A 4 -17.13 -0.27 67.03
CA ALA A 4 -15.89 0.00 66.30
C ALA A 4 -16.18 0.93 65.15
N PHE A 5 -15.61 2.15 65.13
CA PHE A 5 -15.65 3.08 64.02
C PHE A 5 -14.60 2.68 62.96
N ALA A 6 -15.05 2.23 61.81
CA ALA A 6 -14.17 2.03 60.65
C ALA A 6 -13.94 3.38 59.95
N LYS A 7 -12.66 3.81 59.94
CA LYS A 7 -12.22 4.99 59.18
C LYS A 7 -11.97 4.56 57.72
N LEU A 8 -12.80 5.04 56.81
CA LEU A 8 -12.53 4.95 55.37
C LEU A 8 -11.42 5.96 55.00
N LEU A 9 -10.27 5.50 54.56
CA LEU A 9 -9.27 6.33 53.88
C LEU A 9 -9.65 6.40 52.38
N ALA A 10 -10.04 7.57 51.90
CA ALA A 10 -10.20 7.83 50.49
C ALA A 10 -8.83 8.17 49.87
N ALA A 11 -8.27 7.29 49.07
CA ALA A 11 -7.07 7.56 48.29
C ALA A 11 -7.45 8.36 47.05
N ALA A 12 -7.06 9.63 46.97
CA ALA A 12 -7.20 10.45 45.78
C ALA A 12 -6.10 10.05 44.76
N VAL A 13 -6.51 9.42 43.66
CA VAL A 13 -5.61 9.14 42.52
C VAL A 13 -5.49 10.42 41.72
N LEU A 14 -4.34 11.07 41.82
CA LEU A 14 -3.97 12.24 41.03
C LEU A 14 -3.49 11.76 39.64
N THR A 15 -4.39 11.74 38.65
CA THR A 15 -4.04 11.48 37.23
C THR A 15 -3.36 12.72 36.67
N THR A 16 -2.03 12.71 36.59
CA THR A 16 -1.27 13.71 35.84
C THR A 16 -1.48 13.48 34.35
N MET A 17 -2.28 14.33 33.71
CA MET A 17 -2.38 14.43 32.26
C MET A 17 -1.04 14.95 31.72
N LEU A 18 -0.20 14.07 31.15
CA LEU A 18 0.93 14.50 30.35
C LEU A 18 0.38 15.13 29.07
N ALA A 19 0.44 16.45 28.98
CA ALA A 19 0.20 17.14 27.72
C ALA A 19 1.28 16.71 26.72
N PRO A 20 0.94 16.35 25.46
CA PRO A 20 1.94 16.06 24.45
C PRO A 20 2.80 17.31 24.25
N ALA A 21 4.11 17.18 24.46
CA ALA A 21 5.06 18.24 24.14
C ALA A 21 4.92 18.53 22.65
N ALA A 22 4.55 19.76 22.29
CA ALA A 22 4.61 20.21 20.91
C ALA A 22 6.07 20.14 20.48
N SER A 23 6.41 19.17 19.64
CA SER A 23 7.71 19.14 19.00
C SER A 23 7.77 20.36 18.07
N HIS A 24 8.54 21.37 18.43
CA HIS A 24 8.93 22.43 17.51
C HIS A 24 9.84 21.77 16.46
N GLY A 25 9.22 21.21 15.41
CA GLY A 25 9.94 20.66 14.29
C GLY A 25 10.72 21.79 13.60
N VAL A 26 12.00 21.55 13.32
CA VAL A 26 12.79 22.42 12.47
C VAL A 26 12.09 22.48 11.12
N GLU A 27 11.78 23.69 10.62
CA GLU A 27 11.22 23.86 9.28
C GLU A 27 12.31 23.58 8.25
N LEU A 28 12.03 22.66 7.31
CA LEU A 28 12.96 22.32 6.24
C LEU A 28 12.86 23.35 5.11
N ASP A 29 14.01 23.70 4.50
CA ASP A 29 14.04 24.54 3.31
C ASP A 29 13.32 23.83 2.14
N PRO A 30 12.19 24.34 1.65
CA PRO A 30 11.43 23.70 0.57
C PRO A 30 12.16 23.69 -0.79
N LYS A 31 13.25 24.46 -0.94
CA LYS A 31 14.11 24.38 -2.11
C LYS A 31 15.08 23.19 -2.05
N ALA A 32 15.36 22.68 -0.86
CA ALA A 32 16.26 21.56 -0.65
C ALA A 32 15.51 20.25 -0.44
N VAL A 33 14.37 20.27 0.28
CA VAL A 33 13.65 19.05 0.68
C VAL A 33 12.15 19.28 0.57
N VAL A 34 11.48 18.38 -0.17
CA VAL A 34 10.02 18.28 -0.21
C VAL A 34 9.63 16.91 0.34
N TYR A 35 8.65 16.88 1.22
CA TYR A 35 8.18 15.65 1.84
C TYR A 35 6.66 15.59 1.94
N GLN A 36 6.13 14.38 2.06
CA GLN A 36 4.73 14.11 2.39
C GLN A 36 4.68 13.12 3.55
N LEU A 37 4.02 13.50 4.62
CA LEU A 37 3.76 12.60 5.74
C LEU A 37 2.61 11.64 5.39
N PRO A 38 2.50 10.46 6.04
CA PRO A 38 1.46 9.47 5.73
C PRO A 38 0.04 10.04 5.68
N GLY A 39 -0.30 10.95 6.61
CA GLY A 39 -1.62 11.61 6.64
C GLY A 39 -1.85 12.64 5.52
N GLN A 40 -0.82 12.99 4.77
CA GLN A 40 -0.91 13.93 3.63
C GLN A 40 -1.03 13.20 2.28
N ILE A 41 -0.83 11.88 2.26
CA ILE A 41 -0.97 11.07 1.05
C ILE A 41 -2.42 11.09 0.57
N LYS A 42 -2.63 11.57 -0.65
CA LYS A 42 -3.96 11.65 -1.28
C LYS A 42 -4.20 10.42 -2.13
N TRP A 43 -4.93 9.48 -1.57
CA TRP A 43 -5.34 8.27 -2.27
C TRP A 43 -6.45 8.57 -3.28
N GLY A 44 -6.33 8.02 -4.47
CA GLY A 44 -7.39 8.00 -5.46
C GLY A 44 -8.53 7.04 -5.09
N PRO A 45 -9.56 6.92 -5.94
CA PRO A 45 -10.66 6.01 -5.70
C PRO A 45 -10.21 4.55 -5.74
N VAL A 46 -10.93 3.71 -5.00
CA VAL A 46 -10.75 2.26 -5.08
C VAL A 46 -11.25 1.76 -6.43
N THR A 47 -10.40 1.01 -7.13
CA THR A 47 -10.75 0.40 -8.42
C THR A 47 -11.64 -0.84 -8.23
N PRO A 48 -12.30 -1.34 -9.28
CA PRO A 48 -13.04 -2.61 -9.21
C PRO A 48 -12.17 -3.82 -8.84
N ALA A 49 -10.85 -3.76 -9.05
CA ALA A 49 -9.91 -4.78 -8.64
C ALA A 49 -9.56 -4.74 -7.14
N GLY A 50 -10.06 -3.74 -6.40
CA GLY A 50 -9.83 -3.60 -4.96
C GLY A 50 -8.51 -2.92 -4.60
N ASN A 51 -7.97 -2.10 -5.48
CA ASN A 51 -6.80 -1.28 -5.17
C ASN A 51 -7.07 0.22 -5.34
N GLN A 52 -6.20 1.03 -4.78
CA GLN A 52 -6.15 2.48 -4.95
C GLN A 52 -4.71 2.97 -5.07
N GLN A 53 -4.50 4.10 -5.71
CA GLN A 53 -3.17 4.66 -5.95
C GLN A 53 -3.05 6.09 -5.49
N ALA A 54 -1.83 6.49 -5.13
CA ALA A 54 -1.44 7.87 -4.87
C ALA A 54 -0.15 8.17 -5.63
N VAL A 55 -0.16 9.20 -6.46
CA VAL A 55 1.05 9.65 -7.18
C VAL A 55 1.93 10.41 -6.20
N LEU A 56 3.20 9.99 -6.07
CA LEU A 56 4.21 10.66 -5.25
C LEU A 56 5.02 11.67 -6.08
N PHE A 57 5.40 11.29 -7.28
CA PHE A 57 6.11 12.15 -8.23
C PHE A 57 5.91 11.66 -9.67
N GLY A 58 6.17 12.54 -10.62
CA GLY A 58 6.01 12.28 -12.06
C GLY A 58 4.55 12.17 -12.47
N ASP A 59 4.34 11.70 -13.70
CA ASP A 59 3.01 11.46 -14.25
C ASP A 59 2.98 10.04 -14.87
N PRO A 60 2.32 9.06 -14.22
CA PRO A 60 2.30 7.69 -14.73
C PRO A 60 1.58 7.53 -16.07
N THR A 61 0.89 8.56 -16.56
CA THR A 61 0.20 8.51 -17.87
C THR A 61 1.08 8.95 -19.03
N LYS A 62 2.25 9.55 -18.76
CA LYS A 62 3.15 10.14 -19.74
C LYS A 62 4.52 9.47 -19.75
N PRO A 63 5.31 9.59 -20.81
CA PRO A 63 6.72 9.21 -20.80
C PRO A 63 7.51 9.93 -19.70
N GLY A 64 8.40 9.23 -19.04
CA GLY A 64 9.25 9.74 -17.96
C GLY A 64 9.14 8.97 -16.66
N LEU A 65 10.03 9.28 -15.74
CA LEU A 65 10.08 8.63 -14.44
C LEU A 65 8.86 9.01 -13.59
N TYR A 66 8.24 8.01 -12.96
CA TYR A 66 7.15 8.20 -12.01
C TYR A 66 7.35 7.33 -10.76
N GLY A 67 6.71 7.75 -9.66
CA GLY A 67 6.57 6.96 -8.44
C GLY A 67 5.15 7.05 -7.90
N VAL A 68 4.56 5.90 -7.60
CA VAL A 68 3.23 5.79 -7.03
C VAL A 68 3.21 4.85 -5.83
N LEU A 69 2.39 5.16 -4.85
CA LEU A 69 1.95 4.17 -3.88
C LEU A 69 0.73 3.45 -4.43
N THR A 70 0.70 2.14 -4.29
CA THR A 70 -0.48 1.32 -4.55
C THR A 70 -0.85 0.61 -3.27
N LYS A 71 -2.13 0.71 -2.86
CA LYS A 71 -2.68 -0.07 -1.76
C LYS A 71 -3.66 -1.08 -2.33
N TRP A 72 -3.40 -2.37 -2.09
CA TRP A 72 -4.35 -3.45 -2.26
C TRP A 72 -5.12 -3.65 -0.97
N LEU A 73 -6.43 -3.69 -1.05
CA LEU A 73 -7.30 -3.93 0.11
C LEU A 73 -7.39 -5.43 0.40
N ALA A 74 -7.51 -5.76 1.68
CA ALA A 74 -7.83 -7.12 2.12
C ALA A 74 -9.18 -7.58 1.52
N GLY A 75 -9.39 -8.90 1.40
CA GLY A 75 -10.63 -9.48 0.90
C GLY A 75 -10.49 -10.29 -0.38
N ASN A 76 -9.32 -10.85 -0.66
CA ASN A 76 -9.03 -11.62 -1.87
C ASN A 76 -9.23 -10.83 -3.17
N HIS A 77 -8.81 -9.57 -3.13
CA HIS A 77 -8.84 -8.69 -4.29
C HIS A 77 -7.61 -8.92 -5.17
N PHE A 78 -7.85 -9.21 -6.45
CA PHE A 78 -6.78 -9.46 -7.43
C PHE A 78 -7.09 -8.77 -8.77
N SER A 79 -6.02 -8.25 -9.41
CA SER A 79 -6.08 -7.95 -10.84
C SER A 79 -6.21 -9.23 -11.66
N ARG A 80 -6.85 -9.14 -12.80
CA ARG A 80 -6.82 -10.22 -13.81
C ARG A 80 -5.47 -10.20 -14.54
N PRO A 81 -5.09 -11.30 -15.23
CA PRO A 81 -3.87 -11.33 -16.03
C PRO A 81 -3.79 -10.14 -16.98
N HIS A 82 -2.67 -9.42 -16.89
CA HIS A 82 -2.43 -8.20 -17.65
C HIS A 82 -0.92 -7.99 -17.82
N PHE A 83 -0.53 -6.98 -18.58
CA PHE A 83 0.85 -6.56 -18.74
C PHE A 83 0.94 -5.03 -18.84
N HIS A 84 2.14 -4.51 -18.60
CA HIS A 84 2.50 -3.10 -18.77
C HIS A 84 3.51 -2.93 -19.89
N PRO A 85 3.59 -1.77 -20.56
CA PRO A 85 4.54 -1.58 -21.67
C PRO A 85 6.00 -1.58 -21.21
N ASN A 86 6.28 -1.12 -19.99
CA ASN A 86 7.62 -0.91 -19.44
C ASN A 86 7.83 -1.67 -18.14
N ASP A 87 9.09 -1.85 -17.75
CA ASP A 87 9.47 -2.44 -16.47
C ASP A 87 8.98 -1.58 -15.30
N ARG A 88 8.62 -2.25 -14.22
CA ARG A 88 8.20 -1.64 -12.96
C ARG A 88 9.00 -2.25 -11.81
N PHE A 89 9.54 -1.40 -10.96
CA PHE A 89 10.31 -1.77 -9.77
C PHE A 89 9.45 -1.53 -8.55
N ILE A 90 9.21 -2.59 -7.78
CA ILE A 90 8.17 -2.60 -6.76
C ILE A 90 8.78 -3.03 -5.43
N THR A 91 8.55 -2.20 -4.39
CA THR A 91 8.92 -2.53 -3.02
C THR A 91 7.65 -2.66 -2.18
N VAL A 92 7.51 -3.75 -1.45
CA VAL A 92 6.41 -3.93 -0.49
C VAL A 92 6.74 -3.17 0.79
N ILE A 93 5.94 -2.15 1.11
CA ILE A 93 6.11 -1.30 2.29
C ILE A 93 5.46 -1.93 3.52
N SER A 94 4.25 -2.47 3.36
CA SER A 94 3.52 -3.10 4.47
C SER A 94 2.57 -4.19 3.98
N GLY A 95 2.21 -5.10 4.87
CA GLY A 95 1.33 -6.22 4.59
C GLY A 95 1.99 -7.33 3.77
N THR A 96 1.17 -8.11 3.07
CA THR A 96 1.62 -9.18 2.17
C THR A 96 0.93 -9.02 0.82
N TRP A 97 1.72 -8.73 -0.18
CA TRP A 97 1.29 -8.66 -1.56
C TRP A 97 1.43 -10.04 -2.22
N TRP A 98 0.45 -10.48 -3.00
CA TRP A 98 0.43 -11.78 -3.65
C TRP A 98 0.58 -11.60 -5.15
N VAL A 99 1.52 -12.33 -5.75
CA VAL A 99 1.89 -12.19 -7.17
C VAL A 99 1.83 -13.53 -7.87
N GLY A 100 1.23 -13.54 -9.05
CA GLY A 100 1.25 -14.64 -9.99
C GLY A 100 1.76 -14.21 -11.35
N SER A 101 2.29 -15.13 -12.12
CA SER A 101 2.84 -14.89 -13.46
C SER A 101 2.14 -15.76 -14.51
N GLY A 102 2.13 -15.25 -15.75
CA GLY A 102 1.51 -15.92 -16.89
C GLY A 102 -0.01 -15.77 -16.95
N PRO A 103 -0.64 -16.39 -17.95
CA PRO A 103 -2.05 -16.21 -18.26
C PRO A 103 -3.00 -16.99 -17.34
N ASN A 104 -2.52 -18.03 -16.67
CA ASN A 104 -3.34 -18.88 -15.82
C ASN A 104 -3.61 -18.20 -14.49
N PHE A 105 -4.84 -17.73 -14.30
CA PHE A 105 -5.27 -17.02 -13.10
C PHE A 105 -5.74 -18.00 -12.03
N ASP A 106 -4.90 -18.27 -11.04
CA ASP A 106 -5.22 -19.09 -9.87
C ASP A 106 -4.66 -18.43 -8.59
N PRO A 107 -5.37 -17.46 -8.01
CA PRO A 107 -4.93 -16.77 -6.79
C PRO A 107 -4.73 -17.68 -5.59
N VAL A 108 -5.41 -18.83 -5.54
CA VAL A 108 -5.35 -19.76 -4.42
C VAL A 108 -4.05 -20.56 -4.45
N ASN A 109 -3.73 -21.19 -5.60
CA ASN A 109 -2.67 -22.19 -5.68
C ASN A 109 -1.42 -21.70 -6.40
N ALA A 110 -1.52 -20.66 -7.26
CA ALA A 110 -0.41 -20.19 -8.12
C ALA A 110 0.08 -18.77 -7.77
N SER A 111 -0.31 -18.20 -6.62
CA SER A 111 0.24 -16.92 -6.17
C SER A 111 1.32 -17.12 -5.11
N VAL A 112 2.36 -16.29 -5.17
CA VAL A 112 3.49 -16.26 -4.24
C VAL A 112 3.37 -15.06 -3.32
N PRO A 113 3.50 -15.24 -1.98
CA PRO A 113 3.45 -14.14 -1.03
C PRO A 113 4.75 -13.32 -1.07
N MET A 114 4.59 -12.01 -1.14
CA MET A 114 5.65 -11.01 -1.04
C MET A 114 5.41 -10.19 0.24
N PRO A 115 6.03 -10.52 1.37
CA PRO A 115 5.88 -9.75 2.61
C PRO A 115 6.56 -8.40 2.53
N ALA A 116 6.30 -7.53 3.52
CA ALA A 116 6.97 -6.25 3.66
C ALA A 116 8.50 -6.40 3.59
N GLY A 117 9.17 -5.50 2.84
CA GLY A 117 10.60 -5.56 2.51
C GLY A 117 10.93 -6.33 1.23
N SER A 118 9.98 -7.05 0.62
CA SER A 118 10.19 -7.70 -0.67
C SER A 118 10.41 -6.67 -1.78
N PHE A 119 11.31 -7.02 -2.72
CA PHE A 119 11.52 -6.30 -3.96
C PHE A 119 11.15 -7.18 -5.16
N VAL A 120 10.36 -6.65 -6.08
CA VAL A 120 9.85 -7.38 -7.25
C VAL A 120 10.01 -6.53 -8.50
N THR A 121 10.43 -7.14 -9.60
CA THR A 121 10.41 -6.51 -10.92
C THR A 121 9.31 -7.14 -11.77
N HIS A 122 8.37 -6.31 -12.22
CA HIS A 122 7.49 -6.68 -13.31
C HIS A 122 8.12 -6.23 -14.62
N TYR A 123 8.56 -7.19 -15.43
CA TYR A 123 9.12 -6.88 -16.74
C TYR A 123 8.05 -6.42 -17.71
N GLY A 124 8.40 -5.44 -18.53
CA GLY A 124 7.51 -4.92 -19.57
C GLY A 124 7.02 -6.01 -20.51
N LYS A 125 5.76 -5.94 -20.89
CA LYS A 125 5.07 -6.87 -21.80
C LYS A 125 4.96 -8.32 -21.30
N GLN A 126 5.37 -8.60 -20.06
CA GLN A 126 5.21 -9.91 -19.45
C GLN A 126 3.91 -9.98 -18.66
N VAL A 127 3.14 -11.04 -18.89
CA VAL A 127 1.83 -11.25 -18.26
C VAL A 127 2.02 -11.63 -16.79
N HIS A 128 1.32 -10.92 -15.92
CA HIS A 128 1.25 -11.16 -14.49
C HIS A 128 -0.14 -10.79 -13.96
N TRP A 129 -0.37 -11.12 -12.70
CA TRP A 129 -1.54 -10.74 -11.92
C TRP A 129 -1.15 -10.67 -10.45
N ASP A 130 -1.82 -9.85 -9.68
CA ASP A 130 -1.42 -9.55 -8.32
C ASP A 130 -2.60 -9.06 -7.46
N GLY A 131 -2.40 -9.05 -6.14
CA GLY A 131 -3.46 -8.63 -5.23
C GLY A 131 -3.14 -8.81 -3.76
N ALA A 132 -4.17 -8.78 -2.92
CA ALA A 132 -4.09 -9.05 -1.49
C ALA A 132 -5.15 -10.05 -1.05
N LYS A 133 -4.81 -10.91 -0.07
CA LYS A 133 -5.73 -11.88 0.54
C LYS A 133 -6.32 -11.29 1.83
N ASP A 134 -5.77 -11.65 2.96
CA ASP A 134 -6.35 -11.41 4.28
C ASP A 134 -6.00 -10.06 4.90
N VAL A 135 -4.92 -9.43 4.41
CA VAL A 135 -4.42 -8.14 4.92
C VAL A 135 -4.16 -7.18 3.78
N ASP A 136 -4.34 -5.87 4.04
CA ASP A 136 -3.95 -4.83 3.10
C ASP A 136 -2.46 -4.92 2.78
N ALA A 137 -2.09 -4.62 1.53
CA ALA A 137 -0.70 -4.49 1.12
C ALA A 137 -0.44 -3.10 0.54
N VAL A 138 0.61 -2.43 0.99
CA VAL A 138 1.06 -1.14 0.44
C VAL A 138 2.38 -1.32 -0.28
N LEU A 139 2.43 -0.83 -1.50
CA LEU A 139 3.57 -0.96 -2.41
C LEU A 139 4.07 0.43 -2.81
N LEU A 140 5.39 0.58 -2.95
CA LEU A 140 5.98 1.65 -3.76
C LEU A 140 6.31 1.07 -5.14
N ILE A 141 5.79 1.69 -6.18
CA ILE A 141 6.08 1.32 -7.57
C ILE A 141 6.80 2.50 -8.25
N VAL A 142 7.96 2.21 -8.81
CA VAL A 142 8.75 3.16 -9.61
C VAL A 142 8.93 2.60 -11.03
N GLY A 143 8.81 3.44 -12.03
CA GLY A 143 8.99 3.03 -13.43
C GLY A 143 9.08 4.20 -14.39
N ASN A 144 9.25 3.89 -15.66
CA ASN A 144 9.08 4.86 -16.74
C ASN A 144 7.69 4.72 -17.35
N GLY A 145 6.95 5.82 -17.41
CA GLY A 145 5.63 5.86 -18.03
C GLY A 145 5.66 5.77 -19.58
N PRO A 146 4.51 5.55 -20.20
CA PRO A 146 3.22 5.41 -19.58
C PRO A 146 3.07 4.07 -18.84
N ALA A 147 2.37 4.10 -17.69
CA ALA A 147 2.10 2.95 -16.85
C ALA A 147 0.72 2.31 -17.14
N THR A 148 0.33 2.30 -18.38
CA THR A 148 -0.94 1.69 -18.81
C THR A 148 -0.95 0.19 -18.51
N SER A 149 -2.14 -0.33 -18.17
CA SER A 149 -2.38 -1.76 -17.98
C SER A 149 -3.18 -2.28 -19.17
N THR A 150 -2.69 -3.34 -19.81
CA THR A 150 -3.36 -3.99 -20.93
C THR A 150 -3.81 -5.37 -20.46
N PRO A 151 -5.13 -5.67 -20.45
CA PRO A 151 -5.64 -7.00 -20.14
C PRO A 151 -5.06 -8.05 -21.09
N PHE A 152 -4.69 -9.20 -20.54
CA PHE A 152 -4.35 -10.35 -21.37
C PHE A 152 -5.64 -11.07 -21.79
N VAL A 153 -5.78 -11.28 -23.09
CA VAL A 153 -6.87 -12.04 -23.69
C VAL A 153 -6.28 -13.29 -24.34
N SER A 154 -6.71 -14.46 -23.92
CA SER A 154 -6.25 -15.72 -24.52
C SER A 154 -6.85 -15.89 -25.92
N ALA A 155 -6.19 -16.65 -26.80
CA ALA A 155 -6.69 -16.92 -28.15
C ALA A 155 -8.09 -17.58 -28.16
N ASP A 156 -8.44 -18.33 -27.10
CA ASP A 156 -9.75 -18.99 -26.98
C ASP A 156 -10.88 -18.01 -26.61
N GLN A 157 -10.55 -16.85 -26.05
CA GLN A 157 -11.52 -15.77 -25.74
C GLN A 157 -11.75 -14.81 -26.91
N LEU A 158 -11.04 -14.99 -28.02
CA LEU A 158 -11.16 -14.20 -29.24
C LEU A 158 -12.02 -14.89 -30.32
N LYS A 159 -12.53 -16.08 -30.02
CA LYS A 159 -13.47 -16.87 -30.88
C LYS A 159 -14.91 -16.64 -30.42
#